data_fa148ff8c322478c2c72e2eb93be8438
#
_entry.id   fa148ff8c322478c2c72e2eb93be8438
#
_cell.length_a   1.000
_cell.length_b   1.000
_cell.length_c   1.000
_cell.angle_alpha   90.00
_cell.angle_beta   90.00
_cell.angle_gamma   90.00
#
_symmetry.space_group_name_H-M   'P 1'
#
loop_
_entity.id
_entity.type
_entity.pdbx_description
1 polymer ?
#
loop_
_entity_poly.entity_id
_entity_poly.type
_entity_poly.pdbx_seq_one_letter_code
_entity_poly.pdbx_strand_id
1 'polypeptide(L)'
;MEVKEVKKEEKDKRFKKKLMDLLKDDDIKGIIYSICDSNSNLPRCEEENEKFITLKDSLQKLKEEKESLTKENKNLRDEIQEKDSNIEKLNAKIRQISDELHSIQTKAQKVRKEYESEMQKNAEWQENYGDIDRMYKLYMSLEEKVYKDLERVLNPEGQICQNAETFFAYGVQEDNIFALWNVMSMKHQEYESLHVLDKLKQLFGYFVNSYNNISTKECTLYSPLVGEEYDERKQNRTSDGNVSGMIEEVILPGFSIGKNIHKKPLVRVK
;
A
#
# COMPACT_ATOMS: atom_id res chain seq x y z
N MET A 1 -27.71 -30.51 14.63
CA MET A 1 -27.83 -31.92 15.07
C MET A 1 -29.27 -32.36 15.24
N GLU A 2 -30.18 -31.53 15.68
CA GLU A 2 -31.59 -31.88 15.98
C GLU A 2 -32.44 -32.42 14.82
N VAL A 3 -32.26 -31.98 13.59
CA VAL A 3 -33.13 -32.37 12.45
C VAL A 3 -32.93 -33.84 12.00
N LYS A 4 -31.77 -34.45 12.27
CA LYS A 4 -31.50 -35.87 11.87
C LYS A 4 -32.04 -36.87 12.89
N GLU A 5 -32.03 -36.51 14.16
CA GLU A 5 -32.59 -37.35 15.25
C GLU A 5 -34.11 -37.46 15.14
N VAL A 6 -34.77 -36.36 14.84
CA VAL A 6 -36.25 -36.31 14.64
C VAL A 6 -36.69 -37.22 13.50
N LYS A 7 -35.98 -37.27 12.36
CA LYS A 7 -36.34 -38.16 11.24
C LYS A 7 -36.14 -39.64 11.55
N LYS A 8 -35.21 -40.01 12.44
CA LYS A 8 -34.97 -41.39 12.84
C LYS A 8 -36.07 -41.88 13.79
N GLU A 9 -36.43 -41.04 14.76
CA GLU A 9 -37.55 -41.34 15.68
C GLU A 9 -38.87 -41.48 14.95
N GLU A 10 -39.13 -40.68 13.90
CA GLU A 10 -40.36 -40.78 13.11
C GLU A 10 -40.43 -42.06 12.29
N LYS A 11 -39.31 -42.54 11.72
CA LYS A 11 -39.25 -43.83 11.03
C LYS A 11 -39.46 -45.00 11.97
N ASP A 12 -38.86 -45.00 13.16
CA ASP A 12 -39.04 -46.05 14.17
C ASP A 12 -40.49 -46.07 14.74
N LYS A 13 -41.11 -44.91 14.93
CA LYS A 13 -42.51 -44.79 15.33
C LYS A 13 -43.45 -45.33 14.24
N ARG A 14 -43.20 -45.04 12.96
CA ARG A 14 -44.03 -45.59 11.83
C ARG A 14 -43.86 -47.09 11.71
N PHE A 15 -42.65 -47.64 11.91
CA PHE A 15 -42.42 -49.09 11.87
C PHE A 15 -43.10 -49.80 13.04
N LYS A 16 -42.98 -49.31 14.27
CA LYS A 16 -43.65 -49.83 15.44
C LYS A 16 -45.18 -49.79 15.28
N LYS A 17 -45.69 -48.70 14.72
CA LYS A 17 -47.14 -48.56 14.46
C LYS A 17 -47.63 -49.61 13.44
N LYS A 18 -46.92 -49.79 12.32
CA LYS A 18 -47.25 -50.82 11.32
C LYS A 18 -47.20 -52.23 11.89
N LEU A 19 -46.20 -52.52 12.73
CA LEU A 19 -46.07 -53.84 13.41
C LEU A 19 -47.21 -54.09 14.40
N MET A 20 -47.60 -53.04 15.16
CA MET A 20 -48.72 -53.11 16.09
C MET A 20 -50.05 -53.23 15.38
N ASP A 21 -50.18 -52.56 14.22
CA ASP A 21 -51.43 -52.68 13.41
C ASP A 21 -51.57 -54.09 12.79
N LEU A 22 -50.46 -54.67 12.32
CA LEU A 22 -50.41 -56.06 11.84
C LEU A 22 -50.73 -57.08 12.97
N LEU A 23 -50.25 -56.86 14.20
CA LEU A 23 -50.53 -57.71 15.35
C LEU A 23 -51.99 -57.57 15.92
N LYS A 24 -52.63 -56.44 15.57
CA LYS A 24 -54.03 -56.20 15.91
C LYS A 24 -55.03 -56.76 14.90
N ASP A 25 -54.57 -57.10 13.70
CA ASP A 25 -55.33 -57.68 12.68
C ASP A 25 -55.88 -59.03 13.18
N ASP A 26 -57.18 -59.15 13.21
CA ASP A 26 -57.85 -60.32 13.78
C ASP A 26 -57.60 -61.59 12.95
N ASP A 27 -57.33 -61.46 11.66
CA ASP A 27 -56.82 -62.54 10.81
C ASP A 27 -55.45 -63.06 11.22
N ILE A 28 -54.55 -62.16 11.55
CA ILE A 28 -53.20 -62.53 12.04
C ILE A 28 -53.27 -63.16 13.44
N LYS A 29 -54.12 -62.65 14.32
CA LYS A 29 -54.33 -63.27 15.64
C LYS A 29 -54.97 -64.68 15.45
N GLY A 30 -55.91 -64.81 14.53
CA GLY A 30 -56.52 -66.10 14.19
C GLY A 30 -55.46 -67.10 13.72
N ILE A 31 -54.50 -66.67 12.90
CA ILE A 31 -53.43 -67.54 12.43
C ILE A 31 -52.47 -67.91 13.57
N ILE A 32 -52.11 -66.97 14.45
CA ILE A 32 -51.26 -67.25 15.60
C ILE A 32 -51.94 -68.24 16.56
N TYR A 33 -53.23 -68.07 16.83
CA TYR A 33 -53.99 -69.01 17.63
C TYR A 33 -54.07 -70.37 16.96
N SER A 34 -54.32 -70.47 15.66
CA SER A 34 -54.36 -71.75 14.91
C SER A 34 -53.02 -72.49 14.87
N ILE A 35 -51.91 -71.76 14.90
CA ILE A 35 -50.59 -72.35 15.02
C ILE A 35 -50.30 -72.87 16.46
N CYS A 36 -50.81 -72.23 17.50
CA CYS A 36 -50.66 -72.62 18.88
C CYS A 36 -51.56 -73.83 19.22
N ASP A 37 -52.74 -74.00 18.60
CA ASP A 37 -53.69 -75.07 18.82
C ASP A 37 -53.50 -76.34 17.95
N SER A 38 -52.35 -76.41 17.21
CA SER A 38 -52.04 -77.48 16.27
C SER A 38 -51.73 -78.88 16.89
N ASN A 39 -52.26 -79.15 18.09
CA ASN A 39 -52.25 -80.50 18.67
C ASN A 39 -53.56 -81.22 18.47
N SER A 40 -54.55 -80.74 17.68
CA SER A 40 -55.80 -81.41 17.36
C SER A 40 -55.85 -81.82 15.88
N ASN A 41 -55.98 -83.08 15.61
CA ASN A 41 -56.16 -83.72 14.29
C ASN A 41 -57.46 -83.25 13.60
N LEU A 42 -57.46 -82.04 12.99
CA LEU A 42 -58.56 -81.64 12.11
C LEU A 42 -58.05 -81.51 10.67
N PRO A 43 -58.82 -81.92 9.65
CA PRO A 43 -58.37 -81.83 8.24
C PRO A 43 -58.17 -80.40 7.85
N ARG A 44 -56.94 -80.05 7.49
CA ARG A 44 -56.53 -78.70 6.99
C ARG A 44 -57.25 -78.47 5.66
N CYS A 45 -58.15 -77.48 5.59
CA CYS A 45 -58.71 -77.03 4.34
C CYS A 45 -57.59 -76.46 3.42
N GLU A 46 -57.62 -76.71 2.13
CA GLU A 46 -56.65 -76.23 1.14
C GLU A 46 -56.45 -74.66 1.21
N GLU A 47 -57.53 -73.94 1.49
CA GLU A 47 -57.51 -72.47 1.66
C GLU A 47 -56.60 -71.96 2.84
N GLU A 48 -56.56 -72.72 3.95
CA GLU A 48 -55.66 -72.34 5.08
C GLU A 48 -54.18 -72.56 4.75
N ASN A 49 -53.87 -73.56 3.92
CA ASN A 49 -52.54 -73.86 3.43
C ASN A 49 -52.07 -72.74 2.46
N GLU A 50 -52.93 -72.26 1.55
CA GLU A 50 -52.55 -71.15 0.67
C GLU A 50 -52.30 -69.85 1.45
N LYS A 51 -53.19 -69.54 2.42
CA LYS A 51 -52.96 -68.39 3.32
C LYS A 51 -51.65 -68.50 4.11
N PHE A 52 -51.30 -69.66 4.59
CA PHE A 52 -50.03 -69.92 5.29
C PHE A 52 -48.78 -69.73 4.41
N ILE A 53 -48.88 -70.25 3.14
CA ILE A 53 -47.76 -70.04 2.17
C ILE A 53 -47.58 -68.58 1.83
N THR A 54 -48.68 -67.84 1.55
CA THR A 54 -48.63 -66.41 1.25
C THR A 54 -48.06 -65.55 2.42
N LEU A 55 -48.40 -65.92 3.68
CA LEU A 55 -47.92 -65.28 4.86
C LEU A 55 -46.43 -65.57 5.06
N LYS A 56 -45.98 -66.82 4.79
CA LYS A 56 -44.61 -67.25 4.88
C LYS A 56 -43.71 -66.50 3.85
N ASP A 57 -44.20 -66.33 2.62
CA ASP A 57 -43.53 -65.56 1.58
C ASP A 57 -43.45 -64.10 1.90
N SER A 58 -44.50 -63.52 2.48
CA SER A 58 -44.50 -62.12 2.96
C SER A 58 -43.50 -61.88 4.11
N LEU A 59 -43.41 -62.82 5.05
CA LEU A 59 -42.48 -62.82 6.14
C LEU A 59 -41.05 -62.94 5.62
N GLN A 60 -40.81 -63.76 4.62
CA GLN A 60 -39.49 -63.89 4.01
C GLN A 60 -39.04 -62.55 3.34
N LYS A 61 -39.95 -61.94 2.54
CA LYS A 61 -39.72 -60.63 1.91
C LYS A 61 -39.42 -59.55 2.92
N LEU A 62 -40.16 -59.49 4.03
CA LEU A 62 -39.96 -58.53 5.10
C LEU A 62 -38.61 -58.73 5.82
N LYS A 63 -38.16 -59.99 5.96
CA LYS A 63 -36.82 -60.29 6.52
C LYS A 63 -35.70 -59.77 5.60
N GLU A 64 -35.83 -60.03 4.28
CA GLU A 64 -34.85 -59.57 3.28
C GLU A 64 -34.80 -58.02 3.21
N GLU A 65 -35.96 -57.36 3.21
CA GLU A 65 -36.03 -55.88 3.29
C GLU A 65 -35.40 -55.36 4.58
N LYS A 66 -35.67 -55.97 5.72
CA LYS A 66 -35.05 -55.61 7.01
C LYS A 66 -33.53 -55.74 6.98
N GLU A 67 -33.00 -56.81 6.41
CA GLU A 67 -31.56 -57.03 6.28
C GLU A 67 -30.91 -55.98 5.35
N SER A 68 -31.58 -55.71 4.22
CA SER A 68 -31.16 -54.66 3.27
C SER A 68 -31.10 -53.27 3.95
N LEU A 69 -32.19 -52.89 4.62
CA LEU A 69 -32.26 -51.61 5.36
C LEU A 69 -31.25 -51.52 6.51
N THR A 70 -30.95 -52.64 7.15
CA THR A 70 -29.95 -52.71 8.23
C THR A 70 -28.57 -52.45 7.66
N LYS A 71 -28.26 -53.03 6.49
CA LYS A 71 -27.00 -52.83 5.78
C LYS A 71 -26.83 -51.37 5.30
N GLU A 72 -27.90 -50.83 4.69
CA GLU A 72 -27.93 -49.43 4.27
C GLU A 72 -27.74 -48.47 5.44
N ASN A 73 -28.40 -48.70 6.58
CA ASN A 73 -28.23 -47.89 7.78
C ASN A 73 -26.80 -47.96 8.32
N LYS A 74 -26.12 -49.09 8.24
CA LYS A 74 -24.73 -49.22 8.61
C LYS A 74 -23.84 -48.38 7.70
N ASN A 75 -24.00 -48.50 6.38
CA ASN A 75 -23.24 -47.74 5.39
C ASN A 75 -23.42 -46.21 5.58
N LEU A 76 -24.65 -45.76 5.80
CA LEU A 76 -24.93 -44.34 6.05
C LEU A 76 -24.29 -43.83 7.37
N ARG A 77 -24.23 -44.68 8.39
CA ARG A 77 -23.54 -44.31 9.63
C ARG A 77 -22.02 -44.14 9.44
N ASP A 78 -21.43 -45.07 8.70
CA ASP A 78 -20.01 -45.02 8.38
C ASP A 78 -19.68 -43.76 7.53
N GLU A 79 -20.53 -43.44 6.54
CA GLU A 79 -20.38 -42.19 5.73
C GLU A 79 -20.57 -40.91 6.58
N ILE A 80 -21.52 -40.89 7.53
CA ILE A 80 -21.69 -39.78 8.45
C ILE A 80 -20.45 -39.59 9.32
N GLN A 81 -19.87 -40.65 9.86
CA GLN A 81 -18.68 -40.62 10.68
C GLN A 81 -17.46 -40.07 9.90
N GLU A 82 -17.30 -40.48 8.64
CA GLU A 82 -16.24 -39.94 7.77
C GLU A 82 -16.44 -38.45 7.50
N LYS A 83 -17.67 -38.03 7.17
CA LYS A 83 -17.99 -36.60 6.96
C LYS A 83 -17.77 -35.77 8.22
N ASP A 84 -18.14 -36.27 9.38
CA ASP A 84 -17.90 -35.56 10.66
C ASP A 84 -16.40 -35.40 10.93
N SER A 85 -15.60 -36.42 10.68
CA SER A 85 -14.12 -36.31 10.79
C SER A 85 -13.55 -35.27 9.81
N ASN A 86 -14.06 -35.22 8.59
CA ASN A 86 -13.61 -34.21 7.62
C ASN A 86 -14.04 -32.79 8.01
N ILE A 87 -15.22 -32.62 8.59
CA ILE A 87 -15.69 -31.34 9.13
C ILE A 87 -14.77 -30.87 10.26
N GLU A 88 -14.39 -31.75 11.17
CA GLU A 88 -13.46 -31.41 12.26
C GLU A 88 -12.10 -30.94 11.72
N LYS A 89 -11.55 -31.64 10.72
CA LYS A 89 -10.28 -31.24 10.06
C LYS A 89 -10.40 -29.90 9.36
N LEU A 90 -11.50 -29.64 8.67
CA LEU A 90 -11.75 -28.36 8.02
C LEU A 90 -11.90 -27.22 9.02
N ASN A 91 -12.61 -27.45 10.13
CA ASN A 91 -12.76 -26.47 11.19
C ASN A 91 -11.42 -26.13 11.86
N ALA A 92 -10.55 -27.12 12.06
CA ALA A 92 -9.19 -26.87 12.56
C ALA A 92 -8.36 -25.99 11.60
N LYS A 93 -8.42 -26.26 10.28
CA LYS A 93 -7.76 -25.43 9.27
C LYS A 93 -8.31 -24.01 9.24
N ILE A 94 -9.62 -23.84 9.32
CA ILE A 94 -10.26 -22.51 9.36
C ILE A 94 -9.74 -21.71 10.57
N ARG A 95 -9.64 -22.31 11.73
CA ARG A 95 -9.07 -21.65 12.93
C ARG A 95 -7.63 -21.23 12.69
N GLN A 96 -6.79 -22.12 12.18
CA GLN A 96 -5.39 -21.81 11.88
C GLN A 96 -5.27 -20.63 10.90
N ILE A 97 -6.01 -20.66 9.79
CA ILE A 97 -6.00 -19.57 8.79
C ILE A 97 -6.50 -18.25 9.40
N SER A 98 -7.51 -18.31 10.27
CA SER A 98 -8.02 -17.13 10.99
C SER A 98 -6.95 -16.50 11.89
N ASP A 99 -6.20 -17.32 12.63
CA ASP A 99 -5.12 -16.86 13.51
C ASP A 99 -3.96 -16.26 12.70
N GLU A 100 -3.58 -16.90 11.59
CA GLU A 100 -2.57 -16.38 10.66
C GLU A 100 -2.99 -15.03 10.06
N LEU A 101 -4.25 -14.92 9.62
CA LEU A 101 -4.81 -13.68 9.08
C LEU A 101 -4.76 -12.54 10.11
N HIS A 102 -5.14 -12.82 11.36
CA HIS A 102 -5.09 -11.84 12.44
C HIS A 102 -3.64 -11.39 12.71
N SER A 103 -2.69 -12.33 12.71
CA SER A 103 -1.27 -12.02 12.86
C SER A 103 -0.74 -11.12 11.73
N ILE A 104 -1.11 -11.44 10.47
CA ILE A 104 -0.74 -10.63 9.30
C ILE A 104 -1.34 -9.23 9.38
N GLN A 105 -2.63 -9.11 9.74
CA GLN A 105 -3.29 -7.82 9.90
C GLN A 105 -2.60 -6.95 10.96
N THR A 106 -2.23 -7.54 12.10
CA THR A 106 -1.51 -6.83 13.16
C THR A 106 -0.15 -6.33 12.70
N LYS A 107 0.61 -7.17 11.99
CA LYS A 107 1.90 -6.79 11.39
C LYS A 107 1.74 -5.67 10.36
N ALA A 108 0.76 -5.78 9.48
CA ALA A 108 0.48 -4.77 8.47
C ALA A 108 0.11 -3.41 9.10
N GLN A 109 -0.69 -3.40 10.17
CA GLN A 109 -1.00 -2.17 10.89
C GLN A 109 0.23 -1.54 11.54
N LYS A 110 1.13 -2.36 12.08
CA LYS A 110 2.39 -1.88 12.67
C LYS A 110 3.27 -1.21 11.60
N VAL A 111 3.50 -1.91 10.48
CA VAL A 111 4.29 -1.38 9.36
C VAL A 111 3.68 -0.09 8.80
N ARG A 112 2.35 -0.03 8.70
CA ARG A 112 1.68 1.19 8.25
C ARG A 112 1.93 2.38 9.18
N LYS A 113 1.83 2.19 10.49
CA LYS A 113 2.12 3.25 11.47
C LYS A 113 3.60 3.70 11.42
N GLU A 114 4.54 2.76 11.27
CA GLU A 114 5.95 3.06 11.10
C GLU A 114 6.19 3.88 9.83
N TYR A 115 5.58 3.47 8.71
CA TYR A 115 5.63 4.20 7.44
C TYR A 115 5.07 5.63 7.55
N GLU A 116 3.88 5.80 8.17
CA GLU A 116 3.26 7.10 8.39
C GLU A 116 4.17 8.01 9.25
N SER A 117 4.80 7.46 10.29
CA SER A 117 5.77 8.19 11.12
C SER A 117 7.02 8.61 10.33
N GLU A 118 7.58 7.72 9.52
CA GLU A 118 8.74 8.05 8.69
C GLU A 118 8.40 9.07 7.60
N MET A 119 7.22 8.99 7.00
CA MET A 119 6.72 9.99 6.04
C MET A 119 6.62 11.38 6.68
N GLN A 120 6.10 11.44 7.92
CA GLN A 120 6.00 12.72 8.65
C GLN A 120 7.38 13.30 8.94
N LYS A 121 8.33 12.49 9.45
CA LYS A 121 9.71 12.94 9.69
C LYS A 121 10.39 13.42 8.41
N ASN A 122 10.17 12.73 7.30
CA ASN A 122 10.71 13.13 6.01
C ASN A 122 10.10 14.45 5.52
N ALA A 123 8.79 14.65 5.71
CA ALA A 123 8.13 15.91 5.38
C ALA A 123 8.69 17.07 6.23
N GLU A 124 8.85 16.88 7.53
CA GLU A 124 9.46 17.87 8.43
C GLU A 124 10.92 18.17 8.04
N TRP A 125 11.67 17.14 7.65
CA TRP A 125 13.03 17.32 7.17
C TRP A 125 13.08 18.11 5.86
N GLN A 126 12.21 17.78 4.90
CA GLN A 126 12.09 18.49 3.62
C GLN A 126 11.69 19.95 3.81
N GLU A 127 10.76 20.23 4.72
CA GLU A 127 10.36 21.60 5.04
C GLU A 127 11.50 22.42 5.62
N ASN A 128 12.31 21.84 6.51
CA ASN A 128 13.37 22.57 7.20
C ASN A 128 14.69 22.63 6.41
N TYR A 129 15.02 21.59 5.66
CA TYR A 129 16.37 21.43 5.07
C TYR A 129 16.36 21.13 3.57
N GLY A 130 15.19 20.92 2.95
CA GLY A 130 15.10 20.49 1.56
C GLY A 130 15.73 21.47 0.57
N ASP A 131 15.63 22.77 0.84
CA ASP A 131 16.22 23.81 0.00
C ASP A 131 17.74 23.81 0.09
N ILE A 132 18.30 23.62 1.28
CA ILE A 132 19.76 23.51 1.48
C ILE A 132 20.30 22.29 0.73
N ASP A 133 19.67 21.13 0.90
CA ASP A 133 20.08 19.88 0.24
C ASP A 133 19.99 19.99 -1.30
N ARG A 134 18.89 20.60 -1.79
CA ARG A 134 18.69 20.83 -3.23
C ARG A 134 19.78 21.72 -3.81
N MET A 135 20.09 22.82 -3.14
CA MET A 135 21.13 23.77 -3.61
C MET A 135 22.53 23.19 -3.49
N TYR A 136 22.81 22.43 -2.45
CA TYR A 136 24.09 21.72 -2.32
C TYR A 136 24.26 20.66 -3.43
N LYS A 137 23.22 19.88 -3.73
CA LYS A 137 23.25 18.94 -4.86
C LYS A 137 23.42 19.66 -6.21
N LEU A 138 22.78 20.81 -6.38
CA LEU A 138 22.98 21.64 -7.56
C LEU A 138 24.46 22.07 -7.68
N TYR A 139 25.05 22.56 -6.61
CA TYR A 139 26.46 22.94 -6.53
C TYR A 139 27.38 21.75 -6.86
N MET A 140 27.17 20.60 -6.25
CA MET A 140 27.95 19.38 -6.51
C MET A 140 27.76 18.81 -7.93
N SER A 141 26.69 19.18 -8.63
CA SER A 141 26.43 18.80 -10.03
C SER A 141 27.10 19.70 -11.07
N LEU A 142 27.81 20.76 -10.64
CA LEU A 142 28.50 21.65 -11.55
C LEU A 142 29.73 20.97 -12.15
N GLU A 143 30.08 21.38 -13.36
CA GLU A 143 31.30 20.91 -14.01
C GLU A 143 32.54 21.32 -13.19
N GLU A 144 33.58 20.50 -13.23
CA GLU A 144 34.82 20.69 -12.42
C GLU A 144 35.40 22.09 -12.56
N LYS A 145 35.37 22.66 -13.74
CA LYS A 145 35.89 24.01 -14.02
C LYS A 145 35.11 25.09 -13.26
N VAL A 146 33.79 25.02 -13.35
CA VAL A 146 32.86 25.94 -12.69
C VAL A 146 32.94 25.76 -11.19
N TYR A 147 32.99 24.51 -10.75
CA TYR A 147 33.15 24.16 -9.34
C TYR A 147 34.43 24.82 -8.74
N LYS A 148 35.57 24.69 -9.41
CA LYS A 148 36.82 25.30 -8.97
C LYS A 148 36.79 26.85 -8.92
N ASP A 149 36.05 27.46 -9.84
CA ASP A 149 35.85 28.91 -9.82
C ASP A 149 35.04 29.34 -8.59
N LEU A 150 33.99 28.60 -8.26
CA LEU A 150 33.14 28.84 -7.09
C LEU A 150 33.88 28.53 -5.78
N GLU A 151 34.68 27.47 -5.76
CA GLU A 151 35.46 27.09 -4.59
C GLU A 151 36.38 28.24 -4.15
N ARG A 152 37.05 28.92 -5.08
CA ARG A 152 37.87 30.08 -4.79
C ARG A 152 37.10 31.26 -4.21
N VAL A 153 35.83 31.37 -4.56
CA VAL A 153 34.92 32.45 -4.15
C VAL A 153 34.28 32.14 -2.81
N LEU A 154 33.74 30.94 -2.68
CA LEU A 154 33.00 30.51 -1.49
C LEU A 154 33.92 30.03 -0.37
N ASN A 155 35.22 29.86 -0.66
CA ASN A 155 36.17 29.37 0.31
C ASN A 155 37.62 29.82 -0.01
N PRO A 156 37.93 31.11 0.16
CA PRO A 156 39.26 31.66 -0.15
C PRO A 156 40.40 31.05 0.69
N GLU A 157 40.11 30.41 1.83
CA GLU A 157 41.12 29.79 2.70
C GLU A 157 41.45 28.34 2.29
N GLY A 158 40.88 27.81 1.21
CA GLY A 158 41.23 26.50 0.65
C GLY A 158 40.64 25.28 1.40
N GLN A 159 39.73 25.52 2.32
CA GLN A 159 38.95 24.41 2.92
C GLN A 159 37.74 24.10 2.06
N ILE A 160 37.77 22.99 1.36
CA ILE A 160 36.67 22.53 0.50
C ILE A 160 35.37 22.52 1.28
N CYS A 161 34.28 23.04 0.69
CA CYS A 161 32.93 22.85 1.21
C CYS A 161 32.61 21.35 1.19
N GLN A 162 32.95 20.66 2.27
CA GLN A 162 32.85 19.19 2.34
C GLN A 162 31.43 18.69 2.59
N ASN A 163 30.53 19.56 2.99
CA ASN A 163 29.12 19.22 3.28
C ASN A 163 28.20 20.42 3.06
N ALA A 164 26.89 20.16 3.12
CA ALA A 164 25.86 21.17 2.91
C ALA A 164 25.90 22.31 3.94
N GLU A 165 26.34 22.04 5.16
CA GLU A 165 26.42 23.04 6.24
C GLU A 165 27.50 24.08 5.95
N THR A 166 28.71 23.63 5.59
CA THR A 166 29.82 24.53 5.23
C THR A 166 29.54 25.32 3.96
N PHE A 167 28.92 24.68 2.95
CA PHE A 167 28.45 25.35 1.75
C PHE A 167 27.46 26.47 2.07
N PHE A 168 26.46 26.20 2.93
CA PHE A 168 25.52 27.21 3.36
C PHE A 168 26.18 28.34 4.15
N ALA A 169 27.00 28.01 5.15
CA ALA A 169 27.64 28.97 6.02
C ALA A 169 28.54 29.96 5.26
N TYR A 170 29.24 29.49 4.23
CA TYR A 170 30.03 30.38 3.36
C TYR A 170 29.14 31.16 2.39
N GLY A 171 28.19 30.51 1.75
CA GLY A 171 27.36 31.12 0.72
C GLY A 171 26.51 32.31 1.19
N VAL A 172 26.10 32.32 2.46
CA VAL A 172 25.28 33.39 3.04
C VAL A 172 26.08 34.59 3.55
N GLN A 173 27.42 34.57 3.44
CA GLN A 173 28.23 35.72 3.82
C GLN A 173 28.13 36.84 2.78
N GLU A 174 28.05 38.10 3.24
CA GLU A 174 27.89 39.28 2.37
C GLU A 174 29.01 39.37 1.31
N ASP A 175 30.28 39.16 1.72
CA ASP A 175 31.41 39.19 0.83
C ASP A 175 31.39 38.08 -0.22
N ASN A 176 30.88 36.90 0.14
CA ASN A 176 30.78 35.77 -0.77
C ASN A 176 29.62 35.91 -1.78
N ILE A 177 28.48 36.49 -1.36
CA ILE A 177 27.38 36.90 -2.27
C ILE A 177 27.96 37.91 -3.31
N PHE A 178 28.72 38.87 -2.86
CA PHE A 178 29.36 39.85 -3.74
C PHE A 178 30.37 39.19 -4.70
N ALA A 179 31.21 38.31 -4.18
CA ALA A 179 32.22 37.61 -4.97
C ALA A 179 31.57 36.65 -6.00
N LEU A 180 30.54 35.96 -5.63
CA LEU A 180 29.75 35.09 -6.54
C LEU A 180 29.15 35.90 -7.70
N TRP A 181 28.55 37.05 -7.41
CA TRP A 181 28.03 37.93 -8.46
C TRP A 181 29.15 38.38 -9.42
N ASN A 182 30.35 38.76 -8.90
CA ASN A 182 31.49 39.17 -9.69
C ASN A 182 31.94 38.05 -10.64
N VAL A 183 32.10 36.82 -10.14
CA VAL A 183 32.53 35.69 -10.96
C VAL A 183 31.53 35.40 -12.05
N MET A 184 30.22 35.38 -11.71
CA MET A 184 29.17 35.23 -12.73
C MET A 184 29.21 36.33 -13.78
N SER A 185 29.42 37.61 -13.37
CA SER A 185 29.48 38.74 -14.30
C SER A 185 30.73 38.67 -15.20
N MET A 186 31.89 38.32 -14.66
CA MET A 186 33.11 38.22 -15.46
C MET A 186 33.12 37.04 -16.44
N LYS A 187 32.48 35.93 -16.05
CA LYS A 187 32.49 34.69 -16.82
C LYS A 187 31.11 34.36 -17.47
N HIS A 188 30.20 35.33 -17.56
CA HIS A 188 28.86 35.09 -18.04
C HIS A 188 28.79 34.39 -19.40
N GLN A 189 29.61 34.83 -20.38
CA GLN A 189 29.67 34.24 -21.73
C GLN A 189 30.15 32.78 -21.70
N GLU A 190 31.13 32.46 -20.88
CA GLU A 190 31.61 31.09 -20.68
C GLU A 190 30.51 30.23 -20.05
N TYR A 191 29.86 30.74 -19.00
CA TYR A 191 28.82 30.01 -18.29
C TYR A 191 27.51 29.86 -19.08
N GLU A 192 27.22 30.82 -19.97
CA GLU A 192 26.15 30.68 -20.98
C GLU A 192 26.47 29.54 -21.96
N SER A 193 27.72 29.51 -22.49
CA SER A 193 28.15 28.45 -23.41
C SER A 193 28.11 27.04 -22.79
N LEU A 194 28.37 26.95 -21.51
CA LEU A 194 28.29 25.69 -20.71
C LEU A 194 26.88 25.38 -20.19
N HIS A 195 25.90 26.23 -20.45
CA HIS A 195 24.52 26.09 -19.96
C HIS A 195 24.42 25.98 -18.42
N VAL A 196 25.34 26.63 -17.71
CA VAL A 196 25.36 26.59 -16.23
C VAL A 196 24.96 27.91 -15.57
N LEU A 197 24.87 29.01 -16.34
CA LEU A 197 24.56 30.33 -15.79
C LEU A 197 23.23 30.37 -15.02
N ASP A 198 22.20 29.67 -15.48
CA ASP A 198 20.92 29.63 -14.77
C ASP A 198 20.98 28.83 -13.48
N LYS A 199 21.82 27.80 -13.40
CA LYS A 199 22.09 27.11 -12.15
C LYS A 199 22.79 28.03 -11.13
N LEU A 200 23.74 28.83 -11.60
CA LEU A 200 24.44 29.81 -10.77
C LEU A 200 23.53 30.95 -10.31
N LYS A 201 22.61 31.42 -11.15
CA LYS A 201 21.55 32.38 -10.75
C LYS A 201 20.65 31.80 -9.67
N GLN A 202 20.29 30.49 -9.74
CA GLN A 202 19.53 29.83 -8.69
C GLN A 202 20.30 29.77 -7.37
N LEU A 203 21.57 29.40 -7.40
CA LEU A 203 22.46 29.43 -6.22
C LEU A 203 22.56 30.82 -5.61
N PHE A 204 22.78 31.82 -6.45
CA PHE A 204 22.85 33.21 -6.02
C PHE A 204 21.55 33.69 -5.37
N GLY A 205 20.41 33.44 -5.99
CA GLY A 205 19.11 33.76 -5.44
C GLY A 205 18.85 33.07 -4.11
N TYR A 206 19.22 31.80 -3.99
CA TYR A 206 19.12 31.05 -2.74
C TYR A 206 19.97 31.70 -1.63
N PHE A 207 21.22 32.05 -1.88
CA PHE A 207 22.08 32.71 -0.87
C PHE A 207 21.57 34.09 -0.47
N VAL A 208 21.06 34.89 -1.42
CA VAL A 208 20.43 36.18 -1.13
C VAL A 208 19.21 36.00 -0.23
N ASN A 209 18.33 35.07 -0.54
CA ASN A 209 17.15 34.81 0.28
C ASN A 209 17.55 34.32 1.68
N SER A 210 18.51 33.41 1.76
CA SER A 210 19.00 32.88 3.02
C SER A 210 19.72 33.97 3.87
N TYR A 211 20.47 34.86 3.22
CA TYR A 211 21.06 36.03 3.87
C TYR A 211 19.98 36.91 4.50
N ASN A 212 18.89 37.19 3.78
CA ASN A 212 17.80 37.99 4.27
C ASN A 212 17.09 37.36 5.49
N ASN A 213 17.09 36.03 5.60
CA ASN A 213 16.51 35.33 6.74
C ASN A 213 17.37 35.45 8.02
N ILE A 214 18.66 35.70 7.91
CA ILE A 214 19.59 35.72 9.04
C ILE A 214 20.20 37.09 9.31
N SER A 215 20.15 38.03 8.36
CA SER A 215 20.72 39.37 8.45
C SER A 215 19.69 40.40 8.87
N THR A 216 20.14 41.40 9.60
CA THR A 216 19.36 42.61 9.90
C THR A 216 19.33 43.62 8.76
N LYS A 217 20.22 43.45 7.76
CA LYS A 217 20.24 44.26 6.55
C LYS A 217 19.66 43.48 5.41
N GLU A 218 18.64 44.00 4.77
CA GLU A 218 17.98 43.36 3.62
C GLU A 218 18.86 43.50 2.36
N CYS A 219 19.05 42.37 1.66
CA CYS A 219 19.63 42.33 0.32
C CYS A 219 18.47 42.29 -0.70
N THR A 220 18.35 43.36 -1.47
CA THR A 220 17.27 43.51 -2.48
C THR A 220 17.84 43.33 -3.88
N LEU A 221 17.28 42.40 -4.64
CA LEU A 221 17.56 42.20 -6.06
C LEU A 221 16.69 43.16 -6.89
N TYR A 222 17.28 43.73 -7.93
CA TYR A 222 16.57 44.58 -8.88
C TYR A 222 17.05 44.36 -10.31
N SER A 223 16.14 44.50 -11.25
CA SER A 223 16.39 44.30 -12.69
C SER A 223 15.63 45.37 -13.47
N PRO A 224 16.24 45.93 -14.52
CA PRO A 224 15.52 46.77 -15.48
C PRO A 224 14.54 45.90 -16.29
N LEU A 225 13.60 46.53 -16.95
CA LEU A 225 12.72 45.82 -17.88
C LEU A 225 13.42 45.64 -19.25
N VAL A 226 13.20 44.51 -19.86
CA VAL A 226 13.58 44.26 -21.26
C VAL A 226 12.82 45.24 -22.14
N GLY A 227 13.52 45.90 -23.05
CA GLY A 227 12.95 46.93 -23.89
C GLY A 227 13.05 48.35 -23.33
N GLU A 228 13.59 48.54 -22.11
CA GLU A 228 13.97 49.88 -21.62
C GLU A 228 15.27 50.39 -22.29
N GLU A 229 15.42 51.69 -22.33
CA GLU A 229 16.65 52.31 -22.79
C GLU A 229 17.80 52.07 -21.82
N TYR A 230 18.98 51.68 -22.32
CA TYR A 230 20.18 51.46 -21.53
C TYR A 230 20.69 52.78 -20.92
N ASP A 231 20.88 52.80 -19.62
CA ASP A 231 21.49 53.89 -18.86
C ASP A 231 22.74 53.38 -18.11
N GLU A 232 23.92 53.78 -18.54
CA GLU A 232 25.20 53.38 -17.93
C GLU A 232 25.32 53.73 -16.46
N ARG A 233 24.54 54.69 -15.98
CA ARG A 233 24.52 55.07 -14.57
C ARG A 233 23.77 54.04 -13.71
N LYS A 234 22.87 53.30 -14.32
CA LYS A 234 21.99 52.34 -13.66
C LYS A 234 22.33 50.88 -13.93
N GLN A 235 22.90 50.58 -15.10
CA GLN A 235 23.22 49.22 -15.55
C GLN A 235 24.65 49.10 -16.01
N ASN A 236 25.18 47.90 -16.02
CA ASN A 236 26.40 47.50 -16.69
C ASN A 236 26.01 46.72 -17.95
N ARG A 237 26.66 46.96 -19.09
CA ARG A 237 26.43 46.20 -20.30
C ARG A 237 27.45 45.05 -20.43
N THR A 238 27.05 44.02 -21.16
CA THR A 238 27.95 42.96 -21.60
C THR A 238 28.91 43.47 -22.68
N SER A 239 30.07 42.84 -22.83
CA SER A 239 31.08 43.25 -23.82
C SER A 239 30.63 43.03 -25.26
N ASP A 240 29.71 42.14 -25.48
CA ASP A 240 29.11 41.77 -26.78
C ASP A 240 27.87 42.60 -27.13
N GLY A 241 27.35 43.41 -26.22
CA GLY A 241 26.22 44.29 -26.44
C GLY A 241 26.62 45.67 -27.03
N ASN A 242 25.66 46.35 -27.69
CA ASN A 242 25.83 47.69 -28.20
C ASN A 242 26.15 48.69 -27.06
N VAL A 243 26.84 49.80 -27.41
CA VAL A 243 27.21 50.84 -26.42
C VAL A 243 25.98 51.61 -25.96
N SER A 244 24.96 51.73 -26.80
CA SER A 244 23.70 52.40 -26.54
C SER A 244 22.58 51.66 -27.24
N GLY A 245 21.35 51.80 -26.78
CA GLY A 245 20.18 51.16 -27.38
C GLY A 245 19.25 50.65 -26.27
N MET A 246 18.46 49.64 -26.67
CA MET A 246 17.47 49.04 -25.78
C MET A 246 18.03 47.79 -25.08
N ILE A 247 17.61 47.54 -23.87
CA ILE A 247 17.97 46.33 -23.15
C ILE A 247 17.29 45.14 -23.85
N GLU A 248 18.06 44.21 -24.38
CA GLU A 248 17.61 42.99 -25.01
C GLU A 248 17.37 41.90 -23.97
N GLU A 249 18.28 41.81 -23.01
CA GLU A 249 18.25 40.75 -21.98
C GLU A 249 18.90 41.22 -20.68
N VAL A 250 18.37 40.76 -19.54
CA VAL A 250 19.02 40.93 -18.23
C VAL A 250 19.79 39.65 -17.90
N ILE A 251 21.13 39.74 -18.01
CA ILE A 251 22.04 38.61 -17.75
C ILE A 251 22.08 38.30 -16.26
N LEU A 252 22.33 39.35 -15.43
CA LEU A 252 22.34 39.24 -13.97
C LEU A 252 21.57 40.39 -13.34
N PRO A 253 20.75 40.14 -12.29
CA PRO A 253 20.16 41.21 -11.52
C PRO A 253 21.22 42.02 -10.78
N GLY A 254 20.99 43.30 -10.60
CA GLY A 254 21.74 44.10 -9.62
C GLY A 254 21.26 43.78 -8.20
N PHE A 255 22.04 44.18 -7.21
CA PHE A 255 21.63 44.08 -5.82
C PHE A 255 22.14 45.22 -4.95
N SER A 256 21.36 45.48 -3.90
CA SER A 256 21.70 46.43 -2.84
C SER A 256 21.58 45.72 -1.49
N ILE A 257 22.43 46.17 -0.53
CA ILE A 257 22.32 45.71 0.87
C ILE A 257 22.04 46.95 1.73
N GLY A 258 20.86 46.97 2.36
CA GLY A 258 20.36 48.15 3.02
C GLY A 258 20.19 49.30 2.02
N LYS A 259 20.84 50.47 2.28
CA LYS A 259 20.77 51.61 1.40
C LYS A 259 21.87 51.69 0.33
N ASN A 260 22.84 50.78 0.34
CA ASN A 260 23.99 50.81 -0.54
C ASN A 260 23.75 49.90 -1.76
N ILE A 261 23.90 50.47 -2.97
CA ILE A 261 23.91 49.69 -4.21
C ILE A 261 25.29 49.04 -4.30
N HIS A 262 25.31 47.69 -4.26
CA HIS A 262 26.57 46.94 -4.37
C HIS A 262 26.90 46.60 -5.81
N LYS A 263 25.88 46.21 -6.61
CA LYS A 263 26.06 45.86 -8.01
C LYS A 263 24.93 46.39 -8.86
N LYS A 264 25.26 46.99 -10.00
CA LYS A 264 24.32 47.30 -11.05
C LYS A 264 23.96 46.02 -11.84
N PRO A 265 22.74 45.88 -12.36
CA PRO A 265 22.37 44.77 -13.24
C PRO A 265 23.33 44.68 -14.44
N LEU A 266 23.66 43.46 -14.84
CA LEU A 266 24.40 43.19 -16.09
C LEU A 266 23.35 42.91 -17.19
N VAL A 267 23.40 43.70 -18.27
CA VAL A 267 22.44 43.64 -19.36
C VAL A 267 23.09 43.49 -20.71
N ARG A 268 22.45 42.82 -21.64
CA ARG A 268 22.80 42.84 -23.04
C ARG A 268 21.98 43.93 -23.75
N VAL A 269 22.66 44.74 -24.55
CA VAL A 269 22.07 45.91 -25.20
C VAL A 269 22.08 45.65 -26.72
N LYS A 270 20.94 45.94 -27.34
CA LYS A 270 20.73 45.80 -28.78
C LYS A 270 20.62 47.15 -29.43
#